data_7776bf63c667fbe029812e37465d41ff
#
_entry.id   7776bf63c667fbe029812e37465d41ff
#
_cell.length_a   1.000
_cell.length_b   1.000
_cell.length_c   1.000
_cell.angle_alpha   90.00
_cell.angle_beta   90.00
_cell.angle_gamma   90.00
#
_symmetry.space_group_name_H-M   'P 1'
#
loop_
_entity.id
_entity.type
_entity.pdbx_description
1 polymer ?
#
loop_
_entity_poly.entity_id
_entity_poly.type
_entity_poly.pdbx_seq_one_letter_code
_entity_poly.pdbx_strand_id
1 'polypeptide(L)'
;MNGGYAICAGLEQVIDYICNLKFEDDDIQYLNSLNKFSDKFLDYLKTFKFTGDIWAIPEGTVIFPNEPLLTVRAPIIEAQIIETMVLLLLNHQSLIATKSTRIVSAAKGSPVMEFGARRAHSIDAAVLGARAAVIGGCVGTSCTSTAQKFGTIASGTMAHSFVQSFDSEYDAFKAYAEVYPDDCTLLIDTYDTINSGVVNAIKVFNDVLLPKGYRPKAVRLDSGDLAYLSKKVRKILDENGFEDCKICVSNSLDENLITSLLEQGAKIDSFGVGENLITAKSDPVFGGVYKLSAIEKNGEIIPKIKISENVAKIINPGFKKVYRFYSKETEKALADVITLHDEQIPDNNYSIFDPENPWRKKALLNYYCKPLQEQILKNGELVYSLPNLESISKHCKDELNSLWDEVKRINNPHKYYVDLSQKLWDLKNDMLHKA
;
A
#
# COMPACT_ATOMS: atom_id res chain seq x y z
N MET A 1 -4.77 -5.16 12.01
CA MET A 1 -4.07 -3.92 12.44
C MET A 1 -4.87 -3.28 13.56
N ASN A 2 -4.28 -3.18 14.73
CA ASN A 2 -4.99 -2.68 15.90
C ASN A 2 -5.05 -1.14 15.90
N GLY A 3 -5.96 -0.59 15.12
CA GLY A 3 -6.19 0.84 15.02
C GLY A 3 -5.26 1.53 13.99
N GLY A 4 -5.48 2.81 13.78
CA GLY A 4 -4.81 3.59 12.76
C GLY A 4 -5.50 3.51 11.40
N TYR A 5 -4.75 3.86 10.38
CA TYR A 5 -5.21 3.96 9.00
C TYR A 5 -4.73 2.80 8.13
N ALA A 6 -5.29 2.69 6.94
CA ALA A 6 -4.73 1.93 5.83
C ALA A 6 -4.66 2.80 4.56
N ILE A 7 -3.99 2.29 3.52
CA ILE A 7 -3.89 2.95 2.20
C ILE A 7 -4.68 2.14 1.18
N CYS A 8 -5.57 2.79 0.45
CA CYS A 8 -6.26 2.16 -0.67
C CYS A 8 -5.29 1.97 -1.84
N ALA A 9 -5.18 0.73 -2.34
CA ALA A 9 -4.34 0.40 -3.49
C ALA A 9 -4.88 -0.84 -4.22
N GLY A 10 -4.57 -0.99 -5.52
CA GLY A 10 -5.00 -2.10 -6.35
C GLY A 10 -6.15 -1.78 -7.30
N LEU A 11 -6.63 -0.55 -7.32
CA LEU A 11 -7.77 -0.15 -8.17
C LEU A 11 -7.43 -0.24 -9.66
N GLU A 12 -6.23 0.14 -10.09
CA GLU A 12 -5.80 0.00 -11.49
C GLU A 12 -5.95 -1.44 -11.98
N GLN A 13 -5.52 -2.43 -11.19
CA GLN A 13 -5.62 -3.84 -11.54
C GLN A 13 -7.06 -4.37 -11.48
N VAL A 14 -7.89 -3.83 -10.59
CA VAL A 14 -9.33 -4.13 -10.58
C VAL A 14 -10.00 -3.63 -11.87
N ILE A 15 -9.68 -2.42 -12.31
CA ILE A 15 -10.18 -1.86 -13.55
C ILE A 15 -9.73 -2.71 -14.75
N ASP A 16 -8.43 -3.01 -14.84
CA ASP A 16 -7.87 -3.84 -15.91
C ASP A 16 -8.55 -5.22 -15.96
N TYR A 17 -8.72 -5.87 -14.80
CA TYR A 17 -9.42 -7.14 -14.71
C TYR A 17 -10.87 -7.05 -15.20
N ILE A 18 -11.66 -6.10 -14.71
CA ILE A 18 -13.10 -6.00 -15.04
C ILE A 18 -13.31 -5.63 -16.52
N CYS A 19 -12.51 -4.69 -17.05
CA CYS A 19 -12.62 -4.26 -18.44
C CYS A 19 -12.21 -5.34 -19.45
N ASN A 20 -11.32 -6.26 -19.06
CA ASN A 20 -10.81 -7.33 -19.92
C ASN A 20 -11.39 -8.71 -19.59
N LEU A 21 -12.31 -8.80 -18.60
CA LEU A 21 -12.90 -10.08 -18.19
C LEU A 21 -13.75 -10.69 -19.30
N LYS A 22 -13.35 -11.86 -19.75
CA LYS A 22 -14.05 -12.69 -20.74
C LYS A 22 -13.82 -14.16 -20.42
N PHE A 23 -14.64 -15.03 -20.99
CA PHE A 23 -14.52 -16.46 -20.90
C PHE A 23 -14.21 -17.01 -22.29
N GLU A 24 -13.07 -17.65 -22.42
CA GLU A 24 -12.64 -18.28 -23.67
C GLU A 24 -13.32 -19.64 -23.89
N ASP A 25 -13.23 -20.18 -25.09
CA ASP A 25 -13.87 -21.48 -25.41
C ASP A 25 -13.41 -22.62 -24.48
N ASP A 26 -12.14 -22.63 -24.10
CA ASP A 26 -11.59 -23.63 -23.17
C ASP A 26 -12.20 -23.53 -21.79
N ASP A 27 -12.47 -22.31 -21.28
CA ASP A 27 -13.15 -22.09 -20.01
C ASP A 27 -14.57 -22.65 -20.05
N ILE A 28 -15.30 -22.38 -21.15
CA ILE A 28 -16.66 -22.88 -21.35
C ILE A 28 -16.68 -24.40 -21.44
N GLN A 29 -15.75 -25.02 -22.17
CA GLN A 29 -15.63 -26.48 -22.26
C GLN A 29 -15.35 -27.10 -20.89
N TYR A 30 -14.43 -26.49 -20.11
CA TYR A 30 -14.14 -26.95 -18.75
C TYR A 30 -15.38 -26.87 -17.85
N LEU A 31 -16.06 -25.73 -17.81
CA LEU A 31 -17.25 -25.52 -17.00
C LEU A 31 -18.38 -26.52 -17.40
N ASN A 32 -18.56 -26.77 -18.71
CA ASN A 32 -19.52 -27.71 -19.20
C ASN A 32 -19.20 -29.15 -18.72
N SER A 33 -17.92 -29.53 -18.71
CA SER A 33 -17.48 -30.88 -18.27
C SER A 33 -17.81 -31.17 -16.80
N LEU A 34 -17.99 -30.14 -15.97
CA LEU A 34 -18.38 -30.26 -14.56
C LEU A 34 -19.84 -30.72 -14.38
N ASN A 35 -20.68 -30.63 -15.41
CA ASN A 35 -22.11 -30.99 -15.38
C ASN A 35 -22.91 -30.29 -14.24
N LYS A 36 -22.54 -29.04 -13.90
CA LYS A 36 -23.16 -28.26 -12.83
C LYS A 36 -23.90 -27.02 -13.32
N PHE A 37 -23.66 -26.61 -14.54
CA PHE A 37 -24.20 -25.40 -15.11
C PHE A 37 -25.16 -25.68 -16.26
N SER A 38 -26.21 -24.89 -16.40
CA SER A 38 -27.13 -25.02 -17.54
C SER A 38 -26.50 -24.47 -18.82
N ASP A 39 -26.90 -25.01 -19.97
CA ASP A 39 -26.45 -24.54 -21.29
C ASP A 39 -26.72 -23.01 -21.43
N LYS A 40 -27.87 -22.52 -20.96
CA LYS A 40 -28.22 -21.11 -20.99
C LYS A 40 -27.23 -20.24 -20.23
N PHE A 41 -26.70 -20.71 -19.10
CA PHE A 41 -25.69 -19.98 -18.35
C PHE A 41 -24.33 -20.02 -19.04
N LEU A 42 -23.94 -21.14 -19.60
CA LEU A 42 -22.70 -21.26 -20.38
C LEU A 42 -22.73 -20.37 -21.63
N ASP A 43 -23.87 -20.31 -22.31
CA ASP A 43 -24.05 -19.39 -23.45
C ASP A 43 -23.97 -17.91 -23.04
N TYR A 44 -24.50 -17.56 -21.86
CA TYR A 44 -24.34 -16.20 -21.29
C TYR A 44 -22.85 -15.88 -21.04
N LEU A 45 -22.07 -16.80 -20.51
CA LEU A 45 -20.65 -16.59 -20.25
C LEU A 45 -19.82 -16.36 -21.53
N LYS A 46 -20.17 -17.02 -22.66
CA LYS A 46 -19.49 -16.81 -23.97
C LYS A 46 -19.53 -15.36 -24.44
N THR A 47 -20.55 -14.61 -24.02
CA THR A 47 -20.75 -13.22 -24.42
C THR A 47 -20.64 -12.26 -23.23
N PHE A 48 -20.04 -12.74 -22.14
CA PHE A 48 -19.93 -11.97 -20.91
C PHE A 48 -19.18 -10.65 -21.14
N LYS A 49 -19.80 -9.58 -20.71
CA LYS A 49 -19.20 -8.26 -20.57
C LYS A 49 -19.77 -7.63 -19.31
N PHE A 50 -18.93 -7.00 -18.51
CA PHE A 50 -19.42 -6.23 -17.38
C PHE A 50 -20.15 -4.98 -17.88
N THR A 51 -21.38 -4.75 -17.42
CA THR A 51 -22.26 -3.65 -17.89
C THR A 51 -22.64 -2.68 -16.78
N GLY A 52 -22.18 -2.93 -15.55
CA GLY A 52 -22.55 -2.15 -14.38
C GLY A 52 -21.79 -0.84 -14.20
N ASP A 53 -22.12 -0.18 -13.11
CA ASP A 53 -21.44 1.01 -12.62
C ASP A 53 -20.54 0.65 -11.43
N ILE A 54 -19.39 1.32 -11.33
CA ILE A 54 -18.48 1.18 -10.18
C ILE A 54 -18.06 2.57 -9.70
N TRP A 55 -18.14 2.75 -8.38
CA TRP A 55 -17.53 3.86 -7.66
C TRP A 55 -16.45 3.30 -6.75
N ALA A 56 -15.28 3.94 -6.68
CA ALA A 56 -14.20 3.50 -5.81
C ALA A 56 -13.43 4.67 -5.22
N ILE A 57 -12.77 4.42 -4.10
CA ILE A 57 -11.80 5.34 -3.52
C ILE A 57 -10.51 5.25 -4.35
N PRO A 58 -9.96 6.38 -4.84
CA PRO A 58 -8.71 6.41 -5.59
C PRO A 58 -7.52 5.82 -4.82
N GLU A 59 -6.56 5.26 -5.56
CA GLU A 59 -5.34 4.73 -4.96
C GLU A 59 -4.51 5.83 -4.28
N GLY A 60 -3.82 5.46 -3.22
CA GLY A 60 -3.06 6.39 -2.38
C GLY A 60 -3.89 7.07 -1.29
N THR A 61 -5.21 7.04 -1.38
CA THR A 61 -6.10 7.63 -0.36
C THR A 61 -5.98 6.86 0.96
N VAL A 62 -5.85 7.60 2.06
CA VAL A 62 -5.96 7.03 3.41
C VAL A 62 -7.39 6.56 3.64
N ILE A 63 -7.55 5.38 4.19
CA ILE A 63 -8.84 4.75 4.50
C ILE A 63 -8.86 4.23 5.94
N PHE A 64 -10.07 4.07 6.47
CA PHE A 64 -10.31 3.59 7.82
C PHE A 64 -11.28 2.40 7.83
N PRO A 65 -11.37 1.63 8.94
CA PRO A 65 -12.31 0.52 9.06
C PRO A 65 -13.75 0.94 8.82
N ASN A 66 -14.55 0.05 8.21
CA ASN A 66 -15.97 0.19 7.91
C ASN A 66 -16.33 1.11 6.72
N GLU A 67 -15.37 1.72 6.06
CA GLU A 67 -15.61 2.49 4.84
C GLU A 67 -15.85 1.58 3.63
N PRO A 68 -16.84 1.89 2.78
CA PRO A 68 -17.02 1.24 1.49
C PRO A 68 -15.94 1.73 0.52
N LEU A 69 -14.92 0.89 0.26
CA LEU A 69 -13.81 1.22 -0.63
C LEU A 69 -14.23 1.21 -2.09
N LEU A 70 -15.12 0.30 -2.43
CA LEU A 70 -15.65 0.12 -3.78
C LEU A 70 -17.12 -0.25 -3.71
N THR A 71 -17.93 0.35 -4.57
CA THR A 71 -19.36 0.08 -4.70
C THR A 71 -19.64 -0.38 -6.12
N VAL A 72 -20.25 -1.56 -6.27
CA VAL A 72 -20.69 -2.13 -7.55
C VAL A 72 -22.20 -2.05 -7.63
N ARG A 73 -22.72 -1.47 -8.71
CA ARG A 73 -24.14 -1.50 -9.10
C ARG A 73 -24.24 -2.16 -10.47
N ALA A 74 -24.62 -3.43 -10.49
CA ALA A 74 -24.59 -4.26 -11.69
C ALA A 74 -25.65 -5.37 -11.60
N PRO A 75 -25.96 -6.05 -12.72
CA PRO A 75 -26.68 -7.32 -12.70
C PRO A 75 -26.04 -8.30 -11.71
N ILE A 76 -26.86 -9.04 -10.97
CA ILE A 76 -26.38 -9.87 -9.84
C ILE A 76 -25.29 -10.87 -10.26
N ILE A 77 -25.40 -11.45 -11.45
CA ILE A 77 -24.42 -12.41 -11.96
C ILE A 77 -23.06 -11.72 -12.15
N GLU A 78 -23.06 -10.56 -12.79
CA GLU A 78 -21.83 -9.77 -13.02
C GLU A 78 -21.18 -9.36 -11.70
N ALA A 79 -21.99 -8.83 -10.77
CA ALA A 79 -21.51 -8.40 -9.47
C ALA A 79 -20.90 -9.56 -8.65
N GLN A 80 -21.41 -10.80 -8.79
CA GLN A 80 -20.87 -11.96 -8.07
C GLN A 80 -19.62 -12.53 -8.72
N ILE A 81 -19.52 -12.54 -10.04
CA ILE A 81 -18.35 -13.08 -10.75
C ILE A 81 -17.08 -12.32 -10.39
N ILE A 82 -17.15 -11.00 -10.24
CA ILE A 82 -15.96 -10.18 -9.97
C ILE A 82 -15.50 -10.19 -8.50
N GLU A 83 -16.30 -10.69 -7.56
CA GLU A 83 -16.05 -10.60 -6.10
C GLU A 83 -14.64 -11.01 -5.71
N THR A 84 -14.23 -12.22 -6.09
CA THR A 84 -12.96 -12.80 -5.62
C THR A 84 -11.75 -11.99 -6.06
N MET A 85 -11.72 -11.60 -7.34
CA MET A 85 -10.57 -10.85 -7.86
C MET A 85 -10.53 -9.42 -7.35
N VAL A 86 -11.68 -8.77 -7.21
CA VAL A 86 -11.76 -7.42 -6.60
C VAL A 86 -11.18 -7.45 -5.19
N LEU A 87 -11.60 -8.42 -4.37
CA LEU A 87 -11.08 -8.57 -3.01
C LEU A 87 -9.59 -8.91 -2.99
N LEU A 88 -9.14 -9.83 -3.81
CA LEU A 88 -7.73 -10.24 -3.88
C LEU A 88 -6.82 -9.05 -4.20
N LEU A 89 -7.16 -8.29 -5.25
CA LEU A 89 -6.33 -7.20 -5.74
C LEU A 89 -6.29 -6.01 -4.77
N LEU A 90 -7.44 -5.61 -4.22
CA LEU A 90 -7.52 -4.52 -3.26
C LEU A 90 -6.88 -4.91 -1.91
N ASN A 91 -7.17 -6.11 -1.38
CA ASN A 91 -6.66 -6.53 -0.08
C ASN A 91 -5.14 -6.63 -0.09
N HIS A 92 -4.55 -7.31 -1.09
CA HIS A 92 -3.11 -7.49 -1.17
C HIS A 92 -2.36 -6.16 -1.29
N GLN A 93 -2.74 -5.32 -2.27
CA GLN A 93 -2.01 -4.09 -2.51
C GLN A 93 -2.24 -3.05 -1.40
N SER A 94 -3.46 -2.93 -0.86
CA SER A 94 -3.72 -2.05 0.28
C SER A 94 -2.92 -2.47 1.52
N LEU A 95 -2.79 -3.78 1.76
CA LEU A 95 -1.99 -4.31 2.85
C LEU A 95 -0.51 -3.90 2.73
N ILE A 96 0.10 -4.12 1.55
CA ILE A 96 1.51 -3.82 1.33
C ILE A 96 1.76 -2.31 1.31
N ALA A 97 0.89 -1.52 0.67
CA ALA A 97 1.01 -0.05 0.69
C ALA A 97 0.94 0.49 2.13
N THR A 98 0.03 -0.03 2.95
CA THR A 98 -0.08 0.35 4.37
C THR A 98 1.18 -0.03 5.15
N LYS A 99 1.71 -1.24 4.96
CA LYS A 99 2.96 -1.69 5.61
C LYS A 99 4.12 -0.80 5.20
N SER A 100 4.20 -0.44 3.92
CA SER A 100 5.22 0.47 3.40
C SER A 100 5.19 1.83 4.09
N THR A 101 4.01 2.47 4.22
CA THR A 101 3.90 3.78 4.88
C THR A 101 4.41 3.77 6.32
N ARG A 102 4.21 2.68 7.06
CA ARG A 102 4.71 2.51 8.44
C ARG A 102 6.22 2.43 8.48
N ILE A 103 6.80 1.64 7.59
CA ILE A 103 8.25 1.48 7.46
C ILE A 103 8.90 2.81 7.04
N VAL A 104 8.33 3.49 6.04
CA VAL A 104 8.81 4.79 5.56
C VAL A 104 8.70 5.86 6.66
N SER A 105 7.62 5.87 7.43
CA SER A 105 7.46 6.77 8.57
C SER A 105 8.51 6.52 9.66
N ALA A 106 8.81 5.26 9.95
CA ALA A 106 9.85 4.88 10.93
C ALA A 106 11.25 5.32 10.49
N ALA A 107 11.51 5.39 9.17
CA ALA A 107 12.81 5.82 8.62
C ALA A 107 13.07 7.34 8.75
N LYS A 108 12.11 8.13 9.27
CA LYS A 108 12.26 9.58 9.58
C LYS A 108 12.87 10.41 8.45
N GLY A 109 12.47 10.14 7.21
CA GLY A 109 12.91 10.87 6.02
C GLY A 109 14.08 10.23 5.28
N SER A 110 14.73 9.21 5.83
CA SER A 110 15.72 8.40 5.08
C SER A 110 15.01 7.57 4.01
N PRO A 111 15.57 7.46 2.79
CA PRO A 111 15.00 6.65 1.73
C PRO A 111 14.84 5.17 2.12
N VAL A 112 13.71 4.59 1.73
CA VAL A 112 13.44 3.15 1.88
C VAL A 112 13.28 2.54 0.48
N MET A 113 14.01 1.45 0.22
CA MET A 113 13.94 0.67 -1.02
C MET A 113 13.26 -0.67 -0.75
N GLU A 114 12.40 -1.11 -1.65
CA GLU A 114 11.75 -2.41 -1.59
C GLU A 114 12.69 -3.50 -2.13
N PHE A 115 13.10 -4.46 -1.28
CA PHE A 115 14.02 -5.57 -1.60
C PHE A 115 13.40 -6.96 -1.37
N GLY A 116 12.08 -7.06 -1.40
CA GLY A 116 11.34 -8.24 -0.98
C GLY A 116 10.97 -9.23 -2.08
N ALA A 117 11.18 -8.94 -3.36
CA ALA A 117 10.67 -9.74 -4.48
C ALA A 117 10.91 -11.27 -4.30
N ARG A 118 12.11 -11.70 -3.89
CA ARG A 118 12.46 -13.11 -3.67
C ARG A 118 11.73 -13.78 -2.48
N ARG A 119 11.02 -13.02 -1.66
CA ARG A 119 10.26 -13.48 -0.48
C ARG A 119 8.75 -13.34 -0.65
N ALA A 120 8.30 -12.79 -1.77
CA ALA A 120 6.88 -12.69 -2.10
C ALA A 120 6.26 -14.10 -2.32
N HIS A 121 4.96 -14.21 -2.09
CA HIS A 121 4.26 -15.50 -2.13
C HIS A 121 3.98 -16.01 -3.56
N SER A 122 4.13 -15.16 -4.58
CA SER A 122 4.02 -15.50 -6.00
C SER A 122 4.70 -14.44 -6.86
N ILE A 123 4.79 -14.70 -8.18
CA ILE A 123 5.31 -13.72 -9.15
C ILE A 123 4.48 -12.44 -9.13
N ASP A 124 3.15 -12.57 -9.19
CA ASP A 124 2.25 -11.41 -9.16
C ASP A 124 2.33 -10.67 -7.83
N ALA A 125 2.45 -11.38 -6.72
CA ALA A 125 2.65 -10.77 -5.41
C ALA A 125 3.97 -10.00 -5.32
N ALA A 126 5.03 -10.44 -6.01
CA ALA A 126 6.29 -9.68 -6.10
C ALA A 126 6.09 -8.40 -6.90
N VAL A 127 5.47 -8.48 -8.08
CA VAL A 127 5.30 -7.33 -8.98
C VAL A 127 4.31 -6.31 -8.40
N LEU A 128 3.14 -6.76 -7.97
CA LEU A 128 2.08 -5.87 -7.45
C LEU A 128 2.40 -5.38 -6.02
N GLY A 129 3.08 -6.21 -5.23
CA GLY A 129 3.55 -5.81 -3.91
C GLY A 129 4.63 -4.73 -3.98
N ALA A 130 5.57 -4.84 -4.91
CA ALA A 130 6.58 -3.79 -5.15
C ALA A 130 5.94 -2.48 -5.63
N ARG A 131 4.93 -2.55 -6.52
CA ARG A 131 4.11 -1.38 -6.90
C ARG A 131 3.45 -0.74 -5.69
N ALA A 132 2.79 -1.54 -4.87
CA ALA A 132 2.12 -1.07 -3.65
C ALA A 132 3.11 -0.46 -2.64
N ALA A 133 4.32 -1.00 -2.53
CA ALA A 133 5.37 -0.44 -1.69
C ALA A 133 5.79 0.97 -2.15
N VAL A 134 5.84 1.22 -3.46
CA VAL A 134 6.11 2.56 -4.02
C VAL A 134 4.96 3.51 -3.74
N ILE A 135 3.70 3.07 -3.84
CA ILE A 135 2.54 3.87 -3.40
C ILE A 135 2.72 4.32 -1.94
N GLY A 136 3.16 3.40 -1.08
CA GLY A 136 3.40 3.67 0.34
C GLY A 136 4.67 4.46 0.65
N GLY A 137 5.42 4.92 -0.36
CA GLY A 137 6.54 5.85 -0.23
C GLY A 137 7.94 5.22 -0.34
N CYS A 138 8.08 3.93 -0.72
CA CYS A 138 9.38 3.40 -1.13
C CYS A 138 9.88 4.11 -2.39
N VAL A 139 11.16 4.49 -2.41
CA VAL A 139 11.76 5.27 -3.51
C VAL A 139 12.17 4.45 -4.72
N GLY A 140 12.12 3.11 -4.61
CA GLY A 140 12.47 2.19 -5.69
C GLY A 140 12.31 0.75 -5.24
N THR A 141 12.52 -0.18 -6.18
CA THR A 141 12.38 -1.63 -5.96
C THR A 141 13.49 -2.42 -6.63
N SER A 142 13.82 -3.58 -6.07
CA SER A 142 14.69 -4.57 -6.72
C SER A 142 13.96 -5.40 -7.79
N CYS A 143 12.64 -5.29 -7.90
CA CYS A 143 11.83 -5.96 -8.91
C CYS A 143 11.85 -5.19 -10.22
N THR A 144 12.74 -5.53 -11.13
CA THR A 144 12.89 -4.86 -12.43
C THR A 144 11.63 -4.92 -13.29
N SER A 145 10.86 -6.01 -13.19
CA SER A 145 9.55 -6.12 -13.89
C SER A 145 8.56 -5.06 -13.42
N THR A 146 8.54 -4.75 -12.12
CA THR A 146 7.72 -3.66 -11.58
C THR A 146 8.20 -2.31 -12.09
N ALA A 147 9.52 -2.08 -12.05
CA ALA A 147 10.12 -0.84 -12.53
C ALA A 147 9.79 -0.59 -14.02
N GLN A 148 9.91 -1.62 -14.85
CA GLN A 148 9.57 -1.56 -16.27
C GLN A 148 8.07 -1.31 -16.50
N LYS A 149 7.20 -2.08 -15.81
CA LYS A 149 5.74 -2.05 -16.04
C LYS A 149 5.11 -0.74 -15.58
N PHE A 150 5.56 -0.19 -14.45
CA PHE A 150 4.91 0.96 -13.79
C PHE A 150 5.75 2.25 -13.77
N GLY A 151 6.92 2.26 -14.45
CA GLY A 151 7.73 3.46 -14.58
C GLY A 151 8.38 3.94 -13.30
N THR A 152 8.74 3.02 -12.37
CA THR A 152 9.44 3.37 -11.13
C THR A 152 10.93 3.03 -11.20
N ILE A 153 11.69 3.37 -10.16
CA ILE A 153 13.14 3.21 -10.13
C ILE A 153 13.49 1.75 -9.80
N ALA A 154 14.25 1.10 -10.70
CA ALA A 154 14.94 -0.14 -10.38
C ALA A 154 16.17 0.18 -9.53
N SER A 155 16.29 -0.43 -8.35
CA SER A 155 17.38 -0.20 -7.42
C SER A 155 17.87 -1.53 -6.84
N GLY A 156 19.17 -1.66 -6.68
CA GLY A 156 19.79 -2.85 -6.10
C GLY A 156 21.27 -2.65 -5.92
N THR A 157 21.91 -3.61 -5.28
CA THR A 157 23.36 -3.65 -5.09
C THR A 157 23.88 -5.05 -5.40
N MET A 158 25.20 -5.26 -5.32
CA MET A 158 25.78 -6.60 -5.43
C MET A 158 25.25 -7.55 -4.34
N ALA A 159 25.32 -8.85 -4.60
CA ALA A 159 25.05 -9.90 -3.63
C ALA A 159 26.37 -10.41 -3.02
N HIS A 160 26.31 -11.07 -1.84
CA HIS A 160 27.48 -11.73 -1.24
C HIS A 160 28.12 -12.75 -2.18
N SER A 161 27.31 -13.49 -2.96
CA SER A 161 27.82 -14.45 -3.95
C SER A 161 28.68 -13.80 -5.04
N PHE A 162 28.42 -12.53 -5.40
CA PHE A 162 29.29 -11.78 -6.31
C PHE A 162 30.66 -11.56 -5.66
N VAL A 163 30.71 -11.12 -4.40
CA VAL A 163 31.98 -10.94 -3.68
C VAL A 163 32.73 -12.26 -3.57
N GLN A 164 32.04 -13.35 -3.23
CA GLN A 164 32.61 -14.69 -3.09
C GLN A 164 33.10 -15.31 -4.41
N SER A 165 32.69 -14.80 -5.58
CA SER A 165 33.12 -15.32 -6.89
C SER A 165 34.47 -14.82 -7.34
N PHE A 166 35.12 -13.93 -6.58
CA PHE A 166 36.44 -13.40 -6.83
C PHE A 166 37.46 -13.98 -5.84
N ASP A 167 38.74 -13.95 -6.20
CA ASP A 167 39.83 -14.44 -5.36
C ASP A 167 40.01 -13.60 -4.08
N SER A 168 39.61 -12.32 -4.12
CA SER A 168 39.63 -11.45 -2.96
C SER A 168 38.42 -10.47 -2.99
N GLU A 169 38.04 -9.99 -1.80
CA GLU A 169 37.04 -8.96 -1.63
C GLU A 169 37.42 -7.64 -2.35
N TYR A 170 38.73 -7.30 -2.32
CA TYR A 170 39.25 -6.15 -3.07
C TYR A 170 39.00 -6.28 -4.58
N ASP A 171 39.27 -7.44 -5.18
CA ASP A 171 39.09 -7.66 -6.63
C ASP A 171 37.61 -7.58 -7.01
N ALA A 172 36.74 -8.12 -6.18
CA ALA A 172 35.28 -7.98 -6.38
C ALA A 172 34.83 -6.51 -6.35
N PHE A 173 35.27 -5.76 -5.35
CA PHE A 173 34.91 -4.34 -5.21
C PHE A 173 35.50 -3.50 -6.34
N LYS A 174 36.73 -3.79 -6.77
CA LYS A 174 37.39 -3.16 -7.90
C LYS A 174 36.63 -3.39 -9.18
N ALA A 175 36.28 -4.64 -9.49
CA ALA A 175 35.50 -4.99 -10.69
C ALA A 175 34.16 -4.27 -10.71
N TYR A 176 33.47 -4.16 -9.57
CA TYR A 176 32.20 -3.43 -9.47
C TYR A 176 32.37 -1.93 -9.66
N ALA A 177 33.37 -1.32 -9.04
CA ALA A 177 33.68 0.10 -9.14
C ALA A 177 34.12 0.51 -10.55
N GLU A 178 34.74 -0.39 -11.33
CA GLU A 178 35.10 -0.15 -12.72
C GLU A 178 33.89 -0.07 -13.65
N VAL A 179 32.84 -0.84 -13.39
CA VAL A 179 31.60 -0.90 -14.17
C VAL A 179 30.60 0.19 -13.74
N TYR A 180 30.49 0.47 -12.45
CA TYR A 180 29.51 1.42 -11.87
C TYR A 180 30.22 2.53 -11.07
N PRO A 181 31.08 3.36 -11.67
CA PRO A 181 31.88 4.31 -10.90
C PRO A 181 31.05 5.45 -10.29
N ASP A 182 29.95 5.86 -10.94
CA ASP A 182 29.05 6.92 -10.51
C ASP A 182 27.94 6.44 -9.57
N ASP A 183 27.72 5.12 -9.47
CA ASP A 183 26.70 4.50 -8.62
C ASP A 183 27.29 3.38 -7.72
N CYS A 184 28.56 3.56 -7.31
CA CYS A 184 29.31 2.54 -6.60
C CYS A 184 28.79 2.40 -5.16
N THR A 185 28.06 1.29 -4.90
CA THR A 185 27.64 0.86 -3.56
C THR A 185 28.22 -0.52 -3.27
N LEU A 186 29.13 -0.62 -2.28
CA LEU A 186 29.86 -1.84 -1.94
C LEU A 186 29.27 -2.55 -0.74
N LEU A 187 29.04 -3.87 -0.85
CA LEU A 187 28.53 -4.74 0.23
C LEU A 187 29.71 -5.22 1.08
N ILE A 188 29.88 -4.66 2.28
CA ILE A 188 31.14 -4.75 3.04
C ILE A 188 31.10 -5.77 4.18
N ASP A 189 30.06 -6.57 4.30
CA ASP A 189 29.88 -7.55 5.39
C ASP A 189 29.89 -9.01 4.92
N THR A 190 30.55 -9.29 3.79
CA THR A 190 30.67 -10.67 3.30
C THR A 190 31.54 -11.54 4.21
N TYR A 191 32.61 -10.99 4.79
CA TYR A 191 33.54 -11.70 5.69
C TYR A 191 33.65 -10.98 7.04
N ASP A 192 34.45 -9.91 7.13
CA ASP A 192 34.63 -9.08 8.33
C ASP A 192 34.41 -7.61 7.95
N THR A 193 33.32 -7.05 8.43
CA THR A 193 32.94 -5.68 8.10
C THR A 193 33.99 -4.64 8.42
N ILE A 194 34.65 -4.77 9.59
CA ILE A 194 35.55 -3.74 10.13
C ILE A 194 37.00 -3.98 9.67
N ASN A 195 37.48 -5.24 9.74
CA ASN A 195 38.87 -5.53 9.46
C ASN A 195 39.19 -5.87 7.99
N SER A 196 38.15 -6.14 7.19
CA SER A 196 38.26 -6.46 5.76
C SER A 196 37.39 -5.55 4.89
N GLY A 197 36.06 -5.61 5.04
CA GLY A 197 35.11 -5.00 4.12
C GLY A 197 35.27 -3.49 3.94
N VAL A 198 35.22 -2.71 5.01
CA VAL A 198 35.37 -1.25 4.93
C VAL A 198 36.79 -0.86 4.51
N VAL A 199 37.83 -1.64 4.91
CA VAL A 199 39.22 -1.40 4.55
C VAL A 199 39.45 -1.58 3.04
N ASN A 200 38.96 -2.71 2.48
CA ASN A 200 39.02 -2.96 1.04
C ASN A 200 38.16 -1.97 0.23
N ALA A 201 37.00 -1.55 0.76
CA ALA A 201 36.18 -0.53 0.12
C ALA A 201 36.94 0.80 0.01
N ILE A 202 37.53 1.29 1.09
CA ILE A 202 38.33 2.52 1.09
C ILE A 202 39.53 2.42 0.13
N LYS A 203 40.19 1.26 0.09
CA LYS A 203 41.29 1.02 -0.85
C LYS A 203 40.82 1.15 -2.29
N VAL A 204 39.66 0.55 -2.64
CA VAL A 204 39.08 0.67 -3.99
C VAL A 204 38.65 2.10 -4.28
N PHE A 205 38.09 2.84 -3.32
CA PHE A 205 37.75 4.24 -3.50
C PHE A 205 38.98 5.07 -3.90
N ASN A 206 40.11 4.86 -3.21
CA ASN A 206 41.36 5.57 -3.49
C ASN A 206 42.00 5.11 -4.82
N ASP A 207 42.06 3.78 -5.06
CA ASP A 207 42.80 3.21 -6.19
C ASP A 207 42.02 3.31 -7.53
N VAL A 208 40.67 3.32 -7.47
CA VAL A 208 39.79 3.20 -8.67
C VAL A 208 38.90 4.40 -8.90
N LEU A 209 38.14 4.86 -7.88
CA LEU A 209 37.15 5.91 -8.05
C LEU A 209 37.78 7.29 -8.12
N LEU A 210 38.58 7.67 -7.12
CA LEU A 210 39.17 9.00 -7.05
C LEU A 210 40.05 9.35 -8.26
N PRO A 211 40.92 8.42 -8.79
CA PRO A 211 41.69 8.72 -9.99
C PRO A 211 40.88 8.97 -11.24
N LYS A 212 39.62 8.46 -11.26
CA LYS A 212 38.66 8.68 -12.35
C LYS A 212 37.77 9.90 -12.12
N GLY A 213 37.92 10.60 -10.99
CA GLY A 213 37.11 11.77 -10.61
C GLY A 213 35.74 11.44 -9.99
N TYR A 214 35.53 10.18 -9.56
CA TYR A 214 34.29 9.75 -8.91
C TYR A 214 34.44 9.65 -7.39
N ARG A 215 33.30 9.82 -6.70
CA ARG A 215 33.17 9.58 -5.26
C ARG A 215 32.30 8.35 -5.01
N PRO A 216 32.58 7.56 -3.94
CA PRO A 216 31.72 6.43 -3.60
C PRO A 216 30.30 6.90 -3.22
N LYS A 217 29.28 6.21 -3.73
CA LYS A 217 27.90 6.50 -3.37
C LYS A 217 27.55 6.01 -1.98
N ALA A 218 27.82 4.72 -1.69
CA ALA A 218 27.49 4.13 -0.40
C ALA A 218 28.33 2.86 -0.11
N VAL A 219 28.27 2.45 1.16
CA VAL A 219 28.55 1.07 1.59
C VAL A 219 27.26 0.45 2.14
N ARG A 220 27.12 -0.88 2.01
CA ARG A 220 25.96 -1.63 2.49
C ARG A 220 26.35 -2.62 3.58
N LEU A 221 25.49 -2.66 4.63
CA LEU A 221 25.53 -3.63 5.72
C LEU A 221 24.24 -4.46 5.69
N ASP A 222 24.37 -5.79 5.66
CA ASP A 222 23.25 -6.74 5.56
C ASP A 222 23.22 -7.73 6.75
N SER A 223 24.14 -7.62 7.71
CA SER A 223 24.27 -8.53 8.83
C SER A 223 24.90 -7.90 10.07
N GLY A 224 24.86 -8.63 11.19
CA GLY A 224 25.48 -8.24 12.45
C GLY A 224 24.68 -7.19 13.24
N ASP A 225 25.33 -6.56 14.22
CA ASP A 225 24.76 -5.45 14.98
C ASP A 225 24.84 -4.16 14.17
N LEU A 226 23.76 -3.86 13.45
CA LEU A 226 23.70 -2.72 12.55
C LEU A 226 23.89 -1.37 13.25
N ALA A 227 23.46 -1.22 14.51
CA ALA A 227 23.67 0.01 15.27
C ALA A 227 25.14 0.22 15.62
N TYR A 228 25.80 -0.82 16.07
CA TYR A 228 27.24 -0.78 16.38
C TYR A 228 28.06 -0.61 15.09
N LEU A 229 27.83 -1.46 14.10
CA LEU A 229 28.60 -1.48 12.85
C LEU A 229 28.49 -0.17 12.08
N SER A 230 27.29 0.39 11.93
CA SER A 230 27.09 1.66 11.22
C SER A 230 27.86 2.82 11.86
N LYS A 231 27.92 2.89 13.20
CA LYS A 231 28.72 3.89 13.91
C LYS A 231 30.22 3.72 13.70
N LYS A 232 30.70 2.47 13.72
CA LYS A 232 32.11 2.18 13.48
C LYS A 232 32.52 2.46 12.03
N VAL A 233 31.71 1.99 11.07
CA VAL A 233 31.93 2.24 9.64
C VAL A 233 31.92 3.73 9.32
N ARG A 234 30.97 4.48 9.88
CA ARG A 234 30.91 5.95 9.70
C ARG A 234 32.19 6.61 10.16
N LYS A 235 32.66 6.24 11.36
CA LYS A 235 33.93 6.78 11.90
C LYS A 235 35.11 6.47 10.97
N ILE A 236 35.24 5.23 10.51
CA ILE A 236 36.34 4.81 9.64
C ILE A 236 36.28 5.56 8.29
N LEU A 237 35.11 5.70 7.70
CA LEU A 237 34.92 6.45 6.46
C LEU A 237 35.31 7.93 6.64
N ASP A 238 34.89 8.59 7.74
CA ASP A 238 35.20 9.98 8.04
C ASP A 238 36.71 10.20 8.24
N GLU A 239 37.37 9.31 8.98
CA GLU A 239 38.81 9.36 9.21
C GLU A 239 39.65 9.19 7.93
N ASN A 240 39.02 8.67 6.85
CA ASN A 240 39.65 8.48 5.54
C ASN A 240 39.17 9.46 4.47
N GLY A 241 38.40 10.51 4.84
CA GLY A 241 37.97 11.57 3.93
C GLY A 241 36.76 11.20 3.05
N PHE A 242 35.91 10.28 3.53
CA PHE A 242 34.69 9.81 2.85
C PHE A 242 33.42 10.12 3.65
N GLU A 243 33.29 11.33 4.17
CA GLU A 243 32.15 11.81 4.94
C GLU A 243 30.86 11.83 4.10
N ASP A 244 30.99 11.96 2.79
CA ASP A 244 29.90 11.95 1.82
C ASP A 244 29.42 10.55 1.44
N CYS A 245 30.22 9.51 1.67
CA CYS A 245 29.84 8.13 1.43
C CYS A 245 28.69 7.71 2.33
N LYS A 246 27.56 7.28 1.78
CA LYS A 246 26.36 6.90 2.51
C LYS A 246 26.46 5.48 3.10
N ILE A 247 25.69 5.21 4.15
CA ILE A 247 25.54 3.88 4.73
C ILE A 247 24.12 3.38 4.48
N CYS A 248 23.99 2.34 3.66
CA CYS A 248 22.75 1.63 3.43
C CYS A 248 22.70 0.38 4.33
N VAL A 249 21.56 0.11 4.97
CA VAL A 249 21.39 -1.12 5.74
C VAL A 249 20.21 -1.93 5.24
N SER A 250 20.33 -3.25 5.40
CA SER A 250 19.27 -4.21 5.10
C SER A 250 19.35 -5.36 6.12
N ASN A 251 18.54 -6.42 5.97
CA ASN A 251 18.40 -7.55 6.87
C ASN A 251 17.23 -7.42 7.86
N SER A 252 16.17 -8.16 7.60
CA SER A 252 14.99 -8.35 8.48
C SER A 252 14.39 -7.07 9.07
N LEU A 253 14.58 -5.95 8.39
CA LEU A 253 14.09 -4.64 8.81
C LEU A 253 12.56 -4.57 8.79
N ASP A 254 12.00 -3.89 9.78
CA ASP A 254 10.62 -3.46 9.87
C ASP A 254 10.54 -2.10 10.58
N GLU A 255 9.35 -1.56 10.75
CA GLU A 255 9.12 -0.28 11.41
C GLU A 255 9.63 -0.23 12.86
N ASN A 256 9.57 -1.34 13.58
CA ASN A 256 10.02 -1.40 14.98
C ASN A 256 11.55 -1.44 15.05
N LEU A 257 12.19 -2.30 14.25
CA LEU A 257 13.64 -2.41 14.22
C LEU A 257 14.29 -1.11 13.71
N ILE A 258 13.74 -0.48 12.66
CA ILE A 258 14.22 0.81 12.15
C ILE A 258 14.15 1.88 13.24
N THR A 259 13.02 1.98 13.95
CA THR A 259 12.86 2.92 15.07
C THR A 259 13.93 2.67 16.13
N SER A 260 14.11 1.41 16.54
CA SER A 260 15.12 1.04 17.55
C SER A 260 16.54 1.37 17.13
N LEU A 261 16.92 1.09 15.88
CA LEU A 261 18.24 1.43 15.35
C LEU A 261 18.52 2.93 15.40
N LEU A 262 17.55 3.74 15.00
CA LEU A 262 17.67 5.19 15.03
C LEU A 262 17.75 5.75 16.47
N GLU A 263 16.99 5.19 17.41
CA GLU A 263 17.04 5.54 18.83
C GLU A 263 18.39 5.18 19.47
N GLN A 264 19.00 4.10 19.03
CA GLN A 264 20.37 3.72 19.43
C GLN A 264 21.46 4.61 18.82
N GLY A 265 21.08 5.58 17.98
CA GLY A 265 22.01 6.51 17.33
C GLY A 265 22.79 5.89 16.16
N ALA A 266 22.24 4.85 15.52
CA ALA A 266 22.80 4.26 14.30
C ALA A 266 23.03 5.34 13.22
N LYS A 267 24.11 5.20 12.45
CA LYS A 267 24.49 6.12 11.37
C LYS A 267 24.07 5.52 10.04
N ILE A 268 22.79 5.68 9.71
CA ILE A 268 22.16 5.05 8.55
C ILE A 268 21.55 6.12 7.68
N ASP A 269 21.85 6.10 6.40
CA ASP A 269 21.36 7.04 5.41
C ASP A 269 20.18 6.48 4.60
N SER A 270 20.10 5.15 4.42
CA SER A 270 19.01 4.51 3.67
C SER A 270 18.78 3.08 4.11
N PHE A 271 17.57 2.56 3.82
CA PHE A 271 17.11 1.24 4.24
C PHE A 271 16.68 0.41 3.04
N GLY A 272 17.15 -0.84 2.95
CA GLY A 272 16.67 -1.86 2.03
C GLY A 272 15.77 -2.85 2.79
N VAL A 273 14.45 -2.82 2.55
CA VAL A 273 13.50 -3.63 3.31
C VAL A 273 12.88 -4.71 2.42
N GLY A 274 13.00 -5.95 2.84
CA GLY A 274 12.59 -7.12 2.04
C GLY A 274 11.38 -7.87 2.62
N GLU A 275 11.66 -9.02 3.28
CA GLU A 275 10.66 -9.99 3.73
C GLU A 275 9.51 -9.34 4.51
N ASN A 276 9.80 -8.56 5.55
CA ASN A 276 8.79 -8.01 6.45
C ASN A 276 7.86 -7.01 5.77
N LEU A 277 8.33 -6.35 4.69
CA LEU A 277 7.52 -5.47 3.86
C LEU A 277 6.62 -6.27 2.91
N ILE A 278 7.22 -7.10 2.02
CA ILE A 278 6.50 -7.73 0.92
C ILE A 278 5.50 -8.81 1.38
N THR A 279 5.67 -9.36 2.59
CA THR A 279 4.74 -10.32 3.19
C THR A 279 3.81 -9.69 4.24
N ALA A 280 3.99 -8.40 4.55
CA ALA A 280 3.34 -7.72 5.67
C ALA A 280 3.37 -8.58 6.96
N LYS A 281 4.54 -9.14 7.31
CA LYS A 281 4.72 -10.24 8.26
C LYS A 281 4.05 -10.03 9.63
N SER A 282 3.95 -8.79 10.09
CA SER A 282 3.32 -8.47 11.39
C SER A 282 1.80 -8.63 11.37
N ASP A 283 1.16 -8.48 10.21
CA ASP A 283 -0.30 -8.55 10.04
C ASP A 283 -0.63 -8.87 8.57
N PRO A 284 -0.55 -10.15 8.17
CA PRO A 284 -0.52 -10.55 6.76
C PRO A 284 -1.89 -10.59 6.08
N VAL A 285 -2.97 -10.19 6.77
CA VAL A 285 -4.33 -10.24 6.23
C VAL A 285 -5.00 -8.87 6.28
N PHE A 286 -5.46 -8.39 5.12
CA PHE A 286 -6.35 -7.23 5.03
C PHE A 286 -7.80 -7.70 5.08
N GLY A 287 -8.59 -7.16 6.01
CA GLY A 287 -9.93 -7.66 6.33
C GLY A 287 -11.05 -7.12 5.43
N GLY A 288 -10.77 -6.79 4.16
CA GLY A 288 -11.80 -6.37 3.21
C GLY A 288 -12.83 -7.46 2.93
N VAL A 289 -14.10 -7.08 2.79
CA VAL A 289 -15.22 -7.98 2.52
C VAL A 289 -16.10 -7.42 1.40
N TYR A 290 -16.75 -8.31 0.65
CA TYR A 290 -17.71 -7.94 -0.39
C TYR A 290 -19.10 -8.38 0.04
N LYS A 291 -20.08 -7.46 0.06
CA LYS A 291 -21.42 -7.76 0.61
C LYS A 291 -22.52 -7.04 -0.18
N LEU A 292 -23.62 -7.78 -0.40
CA LEU A 292 -24.84 -7.20 -0.92
C LEU A 292 -25.43 -6.22 0.10
N SER A 293 -25.56 -4.95 -0.28
CA SER A 293 -26.11 -3.89 0.58
C SER A 293 -27.43 -3.31 0.09
N ALA A 294 -27.77 -3.51 -1.17
CA ALA A 294 -29.06 -3.14 -1.74
C ALA A 294 -29.33 -3.97 -3.00
N ILE A 295 -30.59 -4.01 -3.42
CA ILE A 295 -31.04 -4.44 -4.74
C ILE A 295 -31.83 -3.31 -5.39
N GLU A 296 -31.80 -3.24 -6.72
CA GLU A 296 -32.67 -2.34 -7.47
C GLU A 296 -33.81 -3.12 -8.11
N LYS A 297 -35.04 -2.63 -7.93
CA LYS A 297 -36.22 -3.21 -8.53
C LYS A 297 -37.14 -2.11 -9.01
N ASN A 298 -37.48 -2.10 -10.29
CA ASN A 298 -38.33 -1.08 -10.91
C ASN A 298 -37.80 0.36 -10.71
N GLY A 299 -36.47 0.55 -10.69
CA GLY A 299 -35.85 1.86 -10.47
C GLY A 299 -35.76 2.30 -9.00
N GLU A 300 -36.24 1.48 -8.06
CA GLU A 300 -36.17 1.75 -6.63
C GLU A 300 -35.04 0.98 -5.98
N ILE A 301 -34.21 1.65 -5.17
CA ILE A 301 -33.12 1.05 -4.37
C ILE A 301 -33.71 0.50 -3.07
N ILE A 302 -33.71 -0.81 -2.93
CA ILE A 302 -34.21 -1.53 -1.76
C ILE A 302 -33.02 -1.97 -0.91
N PRO A 303 -32.80 -1.38 0.27
CA PRO A 303 -31.71 -1.73 1.16
C PRO A 303 -31.76 -3.21 1.59
N LYS A 304 -30.60 -3.83 1.75
CA LYS A 304 -30.41 -5.18 2.25
C LYS A 304 -29.41 -5.19 3.37
N ILE A 305 -29.65 -6.00 4.38
CA ILE A 305 -28.75 -6.20 5.52
C ILE A 305 -28.65 -7.69 5.83
N LYS A 306 -27.44 -8.14 6.10
CA LYS A 306 -27.22 -9.47 6.68
C LYS A 306 -27.08 -9.33 8.19
N ILE A 307 -27.92 -10.01 8.94
CA ILE A 307 -27.80 -10.10 10.40
C ILE A 307 -26.83 -11.22 10.75
N SER A 308 -25.99 -10.95 11.73
CA SER A 308 -24.98 -11.87 12.21
C SER A 308 -24.93 -11.80 13.74
N GLU A 309 -24.74 -12.93 14.41
CA GLU A 309 -24.47 -12.99 15.86
C GLU A 309 -23.24 -12.14 16.24
N ASN A 310 -22.27 -12.01 15.33
CA ASN A 310 -21.15 -11.11 15.52
C ASN A 310 -21.50 -9.74 14.97
N VAL A 311 -21.82 -8.80 15.85
CA VAL A 311 -22.22 -7.42 15.53
C VAL A 311 -21.18 -6.71 14.63
N ALA A 312 -19.89 -6.96 14.83
CA ALA A 312 -18.83 -6.40 14.01
C ALA A 312 -18.89 -6.83 12.53
N LYS A 313 -19.64 -7.89 12.20
CA LYS A 313 -19.87 -8.38 10.82
C LYS A 313 -21.14 -7.82 10.17
N ILE A 314 -21.90 -6.99 10.88
CA ILE A 314 -23.11 -6.36 10.36
C ILE A 314 -22.71 -5.12 9.59
N ILE A 315 -22.90 -5.15 8.26
CA ILE A 315 -22.57 -4.03 7.37
C ILE A 315 -23.68 -2.97 7.38
N ASN A 316 -23.33 -1.79 6.90
CA ASN A 316 -24.33 -0.72 6.68
C ASN A 316 -25.12 -1.00 5.40
N PRO A 317 -26.48 -0.98 5.44
CA PRO A 317 -27.34 -1.22 4.28
C PRO A 317 -27.36 -0.04 3.30
N GLY A 318 -27.92 -0.28 2.11
CA GLY A 318 -28.21 0.77 1.13
C GLY A 318 -27.05 1.08 0.19
N PHE A 319 -27.31 1.94 -0.79
CA PHE A 319 -26.33 2.52 -1.70
C PHE A 319 -25.69 3.73 -1.03
N LYS A 320 -24.38 3.76 -0.86
CA LYS A 320 -23.67 4.66 0.06
C LYS A 320 -22.58 5.47 -0.61
N LYS A 321 -22.23 6.61 0.02
CA LYS A 321 -21.02 7.42 -0.21
C LYS A 321 -20.26 7.62 1.09
N VAL A 322 -19.00 8.00 0.98
CA VAL A 322 -18.17 8.46 2.11
C VAL A 322 -17.73 9.88 1.84
N TYR A 323 -17.91 10.75 2.82
CA TYR A 323 -17.39 12.12 2.81
C TYR A 323 -16.33 12.28 3.87
N ARG A 324 -15.14 12.79 3.49
CA ARG A 324 -14.11 13.23 4.43
C ARG A 324 -14.26 14.72 4.69
N PHE A 325 -14.28 15.07 5.97
CA PHE A 325 -14.37 16.44 6.45
C PHE A 325 -12.97 16.94 6.79
N TYR A 326 -12.65 18.15 6.36
CA TYR A 326 -11.39 18.82 6.60
C TYR A 326 -11.62 20.16 7.30
N SER A 327 -10.75 20.54 8.21
CA SER A 327 -10.73 21.88 8.81
C SER A 327 -10.34 22.92 7.76
N LYS A 328 -11.12 23.98 7.60
CA LYS A 328 -10.74 25.12 6.74
C LYS A 328 -9.54 25.90 7.28
N GLU A 329 -9.20 25.76 8.56
CA GLU A 329 -8.11 26.46 9.22
C GLU A 329 -6.79 25.71 9.11
N THR A 330 -6.80 24.40 9.31
CA THR A 330 -5.59 23.57 9.39
C THR A 330 -5.42 22.63 8.22
N GLU A 331 -6.42 22.49 7.36
CA GLU A 331 -6.52 21.51 6.26
C GLU A 331 -6.40 20.04 6.71
N LYS A 332 -6.46 19.81 8.03
CA LYS A 332 -6.41 18.47 8.60
C LYS A 332 -7.78 17.77 8.52
N ALA A 333 -7.73 16.47 8.27
CA ALA A 333 -8.91 15.62 8.29
C ALA A 333 -9.50 15.54 9.71
N LEU A 334 -10.81 15.73 9.82
CA LEU A 334 -11.55 15.79 11.08
C LEU A 334 -12.33 14.51 11.36
N ALA A 335 -12.99 13.98 10.35
CA ALA A 335 -13.82 12.78 10.41
C ALA A 335 -14.22 12.34 9.00
N ASP A 336 -14.61 11.07 8.88
CA ASP A 336 -15.30 10.54 7.71
C ASP A 336 -16.76 10.22 8.08
N VAL A 337 -17.68 10.49 7.16
CA VAL A 337 -19.10 10.19 7.36
C VAL A 337 -19.62 9.37 6.19
N ILE A 338 -20.15 8.19 6.51
CA ILE A 338 -20.82 7.32 5.55
C ILE A 338 -22.30 7.75 5.46
N THR A 339 -22.75 8.08 4.26
CA THR A 339 -24.11 8.54 3.97
C THR A 339 -24.81 7.60 2.99
N LEU A 340 -26.12 7.74 2.85
CA LEU A 340 -26.79 7.26 1.63
C LEU A 340 -26.34 8.10 0.43
N HIS A 341 -26.35 7.50 -0.76
CA HIS A 341 -25.77 8.10 -1.97
C HIS A 341 -26.42 9.42 -2.38
N ASP A 342 -27.71 9.60 -2.10
CA ASP A 342 -28.52 10.78 -2.44
C ASP A 342 -28.42 11.90 -1.38
N GLU A 343 -27.81 11.64 -0.23
CA GLU A 343 -27.68 12.65 0.81
C GLU A 343 -26.70 13.76 0.40
N GLN A 344 -27.06 14.98 0.78
CA GLN A 344 -26.20 16.16 0.63
C GLN A 344 -25.70 16.60 2.01
N ILE A 345 -24.42 16.92 2.09
CA ILE A 345 -23.84 17.45 3.31
C ILE A 345 -24.00 18.99 3.32
N PRO A 346 -24.50 19.59 4.39
CA PRO A 346 -24.61 21.05 4.50
C PRO A 346 -23.21 21.69 4.57
N ASP A 347 -23.11 22.92 4.08
CA ASP A 347 -21.82 23.66 4.02
C ASP A 347 -21.34 24.13 5.39
N ASN A 348 -22.20 24.21 6.38
CA ASN A 348 -21.91 24.71 7.72
C ASN A 348 -22.60 23.88 8.78
N ASN A 349 -21.90 23.60 9.84
CA ASN A 349 -22.39 22.95 11.06
C ASN A 349 -22.98 21.54 10.80
N TYR A 350 -22.12 20.53 10.89
CA TYR A 350 -22.50 19.13 10.82
C TYR A 350 -22.24 18.43 12.15
N SER A 351 -23.21 17.67 12.66
CA SER A 351 -23.02 16.91 13.89
C SER A 351 -22.72 15.45 13.57
N ILE A 352 -21.54 15.01 13.96
CA ILE A 352 -21.14 13.60 13.93
C ILE A 352 -21.41 12.94 15.28
N PHE A 353 -21.60 11.62 15.28
CA PHE A 353 -21.80 10.83 16.49
C PHE A 353 -21.23 9.41 16.32
N ASP A 354 -20.72 8.84 17.39
CA ASP A 354 -20.25 7.44 17.38
C ASP A 354 -21.47 6.51 17.16
N PRO A 355 -21.51 5.73 16.07
CA PRO A 355 -22.65 4.84 15.80
C PRO A 355 -22.92 3.78 16.86
N GLU A 356 -21.90 3.38 17.62
CA GLU A 356 -22.01 2.43 18.72
C GLU A 356 -22.41 3.11 20.05
N ASN A 357 -22.08 4.41 20.19
CA ASN A 357 -22.31 5.21 21.38
C ASN A 357 -22.95 6.56 21.00
N PRO A 358 -24.24 6.61 20.57
CA PRO A 358 -24.85 7.78 19.95
C PRO A 358 -24.95 9.04 20.83
N TRP A 359 -24.71 8.91 22.13
CA TRP A 359 -24.59 10.06 23.04
C TRP A 359 -23.29 10.82 22.90
N ARG A 360 -22.25 10.21 22.31
CA ARG A 360 -20.97 10.85 21.99
C ARG A 360 -21.12 11.62 20.69
N LYS A 361 -21.40 12.90 20.79
CA LYS A 361 -21.63 13.79 19.65
C LYS A 361 -20.55 14.86 19.58
N LYS A 362 -20.21 15.26 18.36
CA LYS A 362 -19.27 16.37 18.09
C LYS A 362 -19.83 17.23 16.96
N ALA A 363 -19.92 18.54 17.19
CA ALA A 363 -20.23 19.49 16.12
C ALA A 363 -18.95 19.78 15.33
N LEU A 364 -19.02 19.65 14.01
CA LEU A 364 -18.01 20.09 13.07
C LEU A 364 -18.39 21.49 12.60
N LEU A 365 -17.55 22.46 12.86
CA LEU A 365 -17.70 23.85 12.46
C LEU A 365 -16.51 24.22 11.55
N ASN A 366 -16.70 25.20 10.67
CA ASN A 366 -15.63 25.72 9.82
C ASN A 366 -14.88 24.63 9.03
N TYR A 367 -15.62 23.77 8.36
CA TYR A 367 -15.11 22.67 7.55
C TYR A 367 -15.41 22.86 6.06
N TYR A 368 -14.73 22.09 5.25
CA TYR A 368 -15.18 21.64 3.93
C TYR A 368 -15.16 20.12 3.88
N CYS A 369 -15.94 19.52 3.00
CA CYS A 369 -15.93 18.06 2.81
C CYS A 369 -15.81 17.70 1.33
N LYS A 370 -15.27 16.51 1.09
CA LYS A 370 -15.14 15.92 -0.25
C LYS A 370 -15.65 14.48 -0.22
N PRO A 371 -16.37 14.01 -1.27
CA PRO A 371 -16.60 12.59 -1.43
C PRO A 371 -15.27 11.90 -1.66
N LEU A 372 -15.06 10.73 -1.02
CA LEU A 372 -13.86 9.92 -1.22
C LEU A 372 -13.97 9.03 -2.48
N GLN A 373 -15.17 8.64 -2.86
CA GLN A 373 -15.40 7.75 -4.00
C GLN A 373 -15.62 8.56 -5.27
N GLU A 374 -14.98 8.13 -6.35
CA GLU A 374 -15.18 8.60 -7.71
C GLU A 374 -15.87 7.55 -8.56
N GLN A 375 -16.61 7.94 -9.59
CA GLN A 375 -17.19 7.00 -10.54
C GLN A 375 -16.10 6.51 -11.49
N ILE A 376 -15.86 5.21 -11.47
CA ILE A 376 -14.78 4.53 -12.21
C ILE A 376 -15.31 3.96 -13.52
N LEU A 377 -16.41 3.19 -13.43
CA LEU A 377 -17.12 2.66 -14.59
C LEU A 377 -18.55 3.19 -14.60
N LYS A 378 -19.04 3.48 -15.80
CA LYS A 378 -20.43 3.85 -16.07
C LYS A 378 -20.96 3.00 -17.22
N ASN A 379 -22.01 2.22 -16.97
CA ASN A 379 -22.57 1.27 -17.94
C ASN A 379 -21.48 0.36 -18.55
N GLY A 380 -20.53 -0.09 -17.74
CA GLY A 380 -19.42 -0.93 -18.16
C GLY A 380 -18.27 -0.22 -18.89
N GLU A 381 -18.39 1.08 -19.13
CA GLU A 381 -17.35 1.86 -19.81
C GLU A 381 -16.50 2.65 -18.81
N LEU A 382 -15.17 2.66 -19.01
CA LEU A 382 -14.25 3.39 -18.15
C LEU A 382 -14.42 4.91 -18.31
N VAL A 383 -14.74 5.60 -17.22
CA VAL A 383 -14.91 7.06 -17.17
C VAL A 383 -13.87 7.76 -16.28
N TYR A 384 -13.00 6.99 -15.64
CA TYR A 384 -11.95 7.46 -14.75
C TYR A 384 -10.62 7.55 -15.48
N SER A 385 -9.87 8.64 -15.25
CA SER A 385 -8.52 8.79 -15.77
C SER A 385 -7.51 8.18 -14.79
N LEU A 386 -6.86 7.09 -15.21
CA LEU A 386 -5.85 6.40 -14.39
C LEU A 386 -4.62 7.28 -14.19
N PRO A 387 -4.27 7.65 -12.94
CA PRO A 387 -3.04 8.36 -12.66
C PRO A 387 -1.82 7.42 -12.77
N ASN A 388 -0.64 7.98 -13.07
CA ASN A 388 0.59 7.21 -13.01
C ASN A 388 1.03 6.94 -11.55
N LEU A 389 1.95 5.99 -11.36
CA LEU A 389 2.39 5.53 -10.03
C LEU A 389 3.01 6.66 -9.18
N GLU A 390 3.75 7.59 -9.81
CA GLU A 390 4.33 8.74 -9.13
C GLU A 390 3.25 9.68 -8.56
N SER A 391 2.22 9.95 -9.34
CA SER A 391 1.07 10.75 -8.91
C SER A 391 0.31 10.10 -7.75
N ILE A 392 0.15 8.76 -7.79
CA ILE A 392 -0.50 8.00 -6.71
C ILE A 392 0.35 8.06 -5.43
N SER A 393 1.66 7.88 -5.54
CA SER A 393 2.58 7.95 -4.39
C SER A 393 2.60 9.36 -3.76
N LYS A 394 2.58 10.39 -4.60
CA LYS A 394 2.44 11.78 -4.13
C LYS A 394 1.12 12.01 -3.42
N HIS A 395 0.01 11.54 -4.01
CA HIS A 395 -1.31 11.63 -3.38
C HIS A 395 -1.33 10.93 -2.02
N CYS A 396 -0.72 9.76 -1.90
CA CYS A 396 -0.60 9.05 -0.63
C CYS A 396 0.15 9.88 0.43
N LYS A 397 1.23 10.52 0.04
CA LYS A 397 1.98 11.40 0.93
C LYS A 397 1.14 12.60 1.38
N ASP A 398 0.39 13.22 0.46
CA ASP A 398 -0.46 14.37 0.75
C ASP A 398 -1.62 13.98 1.68
N GLU A 399 -2.24 12.83 1.45
CA GLU A 399 -3.28 12.25 2.32
C GLU A 399 -2.75 11.99 3.75
N LEU A 400 -1.58 11.37 3.88
CA LEU A 400 -0.93 11.15 5.17
C LEU A 400 -0.60 12.49 5.88
N ASN A 401 -0.22 13.52 5.13
CA ASN A 401 0.03 14.84 5.68
C ASN A 401 -1.25 15.53 6.16
N SER A 402 -2.42 15.18 5.62
CA SER A 402 -3.70 15.69 6.08
C SER A 402 -4.13 15.11 7.43
N LEU A 403 -3.57 13.98 7.86
CA LEU A 403 -3.89 13.38 9.16
C LEU A 403 -3.17 14.09 10.31
N TRP A 404 -3.78 14.01 11.49
CA TRP A 404 -3.14 14.38 12.76
C TRP A 404 -2.07 13.33 13.12
N ASP A 405 -0.99 13.76 13.76
CA ASP A 405 0.14 12.89 14.10
C ASP A 405 -0.28 11.76 15.05
N GLU A 406 -1.25 12.02 15.92
CA GLU A 406 -1.81 11.02 16.83
C GLU A 406 -2.46 9.84 16.11
N VAL A 407 -3.07 10.07 14.95
CA VAL A 407 -3.70 9.02 14.13
C VAL A 407 -2.64 8.18 13.42
N LYS A 408 -1.49 8.77 13.08
CA LYS A 408 -0.39 8.12 12.35
C LYS A 408 0.52 7.27 13.24
N ARG A 409 0.39 7.29 14.56
CA ARG A 409 1.25 6.53 15.46
C ARG A 409 1.25 5.05 15.11
N ILE A 410 2.43 4.42 15.11
CA ILE A 410 2.58 2.98 14.91
C ILE A 410 1.98 2.23 16.11
N ASN A 411 2.29 2.70 17.32
CA ASN A 411 1.80 2.13 18.57
C ASN A 411 0.75 3.05 19.20
N ASN A 412 -0.37 2.48 19.63
CA ASN A 412 -1.47 3.19 20.27
C ASN A 412 -1.96 4.43 19.48
N PRO A 413 -2.35 4.27 18.20
CA PRO A 413 -2.87 5.38 17.42
C PRO A 413 -4.19 5.88 18.00
N HIS A 414 -4.43 7.18 17.89
CA HIS A 414 -5.74 7.75 18.20
C HIS A 414 -6.79 7.23 17.21
N LYS A 415 -7.97 6.86 17.73
CA LYS A 415 -9.08 6.39 16.89
C LYS A 415 -9.59 7.56 16.04
N TYR A 416 -9.53 7.43 14.73
CA TYR A 416 -10.16 8.36 13.81
C TYR A 416 -11.67 8.15 13.76
N TYR A 417 -12.44 9.21 13.57
CA TYR A 417 -13.90 9.15 13.55
C TYR A 417 -14.40 8.73 12.17
N VAL A 418 -15.05 7.56 12.10
CA VAL A 418 -15.81 7.10 10.93
C VAL A 418 -17.23 6.88 11.38
N ASP A 419 -18.09 7.85 11.08
CA ASP A 419 -19.42 7.93 11.60
C ASP A 419 -20.47 7.69 10.48
N LEU A 420 -21.72 7.54 10.86
CA LEU A 420 -22.85 7.42 9.93
C LEU A 420 -23.64 8.72 9.91
N SER A 421 -24.24 9.02 8.74
CA SER A 421 -25.32 10.02 8.73
C SER A 421 -26.51 9.56 9.57
N GLN A 422 -27.31 10.49 10.08
CA GLN A 422 -28.49 10.14 10.86
C GLN A 422 -29.45 9.24 10.05
N LYS A 423 -29.67 9.54 8.76
CA LYS A 423 -30.53 8.73 7.89
C LYS A 423 -30.03 7.31 7.72
N LEU A 424 -28.74 7.12 7.49
CA LEU A 424 -28.16 5.78 7.35
C LEU A 424 -28.21 5.01 8.66
N TRP A 425 -27.95 5.68 9.79
CA TRP A 425 -28.05 5.07 11.12
C TRP A 425 -29.46 4.63 11.46
N ASP A 426 -30.47 5.49 11.21
CA ASP A 426 -31.88 5.18 11.40
C ASP A 426 -32.31 4.00 10.52
N LEU A 427 -31.97 4.03 9.23
CA LEU A 427 -32.22 2.92 8.30
C LEU A 427 -31.65 1.60 8.80
N LYS A 428 -30.40 1.61 9.25
CA LYS A 428 -29.74 0.41 9.79
C LYS A 428 -30.48 -0.14 11.00
N ASN A 429 -30.82 0.72 11.94
CA ASN A 429 -31.51 0.30 13.16
C ASN A 429 -32.94 -0.19 12.88
N ASP A 430 -33.68 0.49 12.02
CA ASP A 430 -35.02 0.05 11.59
C ASP A 430 -35.00 -1.34 10.94
N MET A 431 -33.97 -1.64 10.14
CA MET A 431 -33.81 -2.95 9.54
C MET A 431 -33.41 -4.03 10.54
N LEU A 432 -32.59 -3.69 11.56
CA LEU A 432 -32.22 -4.60 12.62
C LEU A 432 -33.39 -4.94 13.55
N HIS A 433 -34.30 -3.99 13.80
CA HIS A 433 -35.48 -4.22 14.66
C HIS A 433 -36.60 -4.98 13.95
N LYS A 434 -36.65 -4.97 12.59
CA LYS A 434 -37.67 -5.67 11.80
C LYS A 434 -37.31 -7.12 11.47
N ALA A 435 -36.11 -7.54 11.76
CA ALA A 435 -35.59 -8.87 11.45
C ALA A 435 -35.53 -9.74 12.71
#